data_f12280b2ce64bbb52acfb4090ad38623
#
_entry.id   f12280b2ce64bbb52acfb4090ad38623
#
_cell.length_a   1.000
_cell.length_b   1.000
_cell.length_c   1.000
_cell.angle_alpha   90.00
_cell.angle_beta   90.00
_cell.angle_gamma   90.00
#
_symmetry.space_group_name_H-M   'P 1'
#
loop_
_entity.id
_entity.type
_entity.pdbx_description
1 polymer ?
#
loop_
_entity_poly.entity_id
_entity_poly.type
_entity_poly.pdbx_seq_one_letter_code
_entity_poly.pdbx_strand_id
1 'polypeptide(L)'
;MKRYYLFDEHDELLLYHDGKEYTLPRLDLPDEASFHAFSADEVVGRVSNGKFRSSLPAFPEGHDLFAMPLRATYRLLSPADYQRAGKAWELLYWSEQTAYCGRCGTAMQWATAISRRCPQCDGEIWPQLNTAIIVLVHKGDEALLVKAKTFHRNFFGLVAGFVETGESLEECVEREVFEETSLRITNIRYFGSQPWPYPLGLMIGFHADYVSGDIRFADGELADGGFFRPDDLPTNADGSPAIPGTESMARRLINDWMEG
;
A
#
# COMPACT_ATOMS: atom_id res chain seq x y z
N MET A 1 7.06 28.23 1.22
CA MET A 1 6.61 27.31 0.16
C MET A 1 6.12 26.02 0.78
N LYS A 2 4.88 25.64 0.50
CA LYS A 2 4.28 24.38 0.94
C LYS A 2 4.77 23.24 0.05
N ARG A 3 4.77 22.00 0.58
CA ARG A 3 5.01 20.77 -0.16
C ARG A 3 3.68 20.24 -0.67
N TYR A 4 3.59 19.95 -1.97
CA TYR A 4 2.36 19.50 -2.59
C TYR A 4 2.46 18.02 -3.00
N TYR A 5 1.45 17.26 -2.63
CA TYR A 5 1.21 15.90 -3.06
C TYR A 5 0.05 15.93 -4.05
N LEU A 6 0.39 16.07 -5.32
CA LEU A 6 -0.59 16.24 -6.39
C LEU A 6 -0.77 14.93 -7.14
N PHE A 7 -2.00 14.48 -7.24
CA PHE A 7 -2.37 13.32 -8.03
C PHE A 7 -3.20 13.77 -9.23
N ASP A 8 -2.91 13.19 -10.39
CA ASP A 8 -3.63 13.51 -11.61
C ASP A 8 -4.93 12.69 -11.76
N GLU A 9 -5.58 12.85 -12.92
CA GLU A 9 -6.81 12.13 -13.28
C GLU A 9 -6.64 10.60 -13.44
N HIS A 10 -5.40 10.11 -13.45
CA HIS A 10 -5.05 8.69 -13.54
C HIS A 10 -4.51 8.12 -12.23
N ASP A 11 -4.67 8.84 -11.12
CA ASP A 11 -4.14 8.47 -9.80
C ASP A 11 -2.60 8.43 -9.72
N GLU A 12 -1.93 9.13 -10.63
CA GLU A 12 -0.49 9.21 -10.66
C GLU A 12 0.03 10.43 -9.88
N LEU A 13 1.05 10.20 -9.06
CA LEU A 13 1.72 11.26 -8.29
C LEU A 13 2.59 12.11 -9.20
N LEU A 14 2.42 13.43 -9.13
CA LEU A 14 3.27 14.38 -9.83
C LEU A 14 4.58 14.60 -9.06
N LEU A 15 5.70 14.34 -9.72
CA LEU A 15 7.04 14.59 -9.22
C LEU A 15 7.74 15.64 -10.10
N TYR A 16 8.50 16.50 -9.46
CA TYR A 16 9.41 17.41 -10.12
C TYR A 16 10.77 16.74 -10.31
N HIS A 17 11.34 16.85 -11.49
CA HIS A 17 12.69 16.39 -11.83
C HIS A 17 13.55 17.58 -12.21
N ASP A 18 14.69 17.74 -11.56
CA ASP A 18 15.61 18.88 -11.76
C ASP A 18 16.80 18.56 -12.69
N GLY A 19 16.66 17.49 -13.49
CA GLY A 19 17.75 16.96 -14.33
C GLY A 19 18.64 15.94 -13.61
N LYS A 20 18.48 15.76 -12.29
CA LYS A 20 19.24 14.81 -11.45
C LYS A 20 18.36 13.95 -10.57
N GLU A 21 17.43 14.55 -9.86
CA GLU A 21 16.64 13.92 -8.82
C GLU A 21 15.14 14.17 -9.01
N TYR A 22 14.33 13.21 -8.55
CA TYR A 22 12.89 13.36 -8.41
C TYR A 22 12.55 13.86 -7.01
N THR A 23 11.75 14.91 -6.92
CA THR A 23 11.29 15.50 -5.67
C THR A 23 9.80 15.81 -5.72
N LEU A 24 9.20 15.98 -4.55
CA LEU A 24 7.83 16.49 -4.44
C LEU A 24 7.81 17.98 -4.80
N PRO A 25 6.82 18.47 -5.59
CA PRO A 25 6.72 19.87 -5.94
C PRO A 25 6.63 20.76 -4.71
N ARG A 26 7.41 21.84 -4.70
CA ARG A 26 7.34 22.93 -3.72
C ARG A 26 6.89 24.19 -4.46
N LEU A 27 5.64 24.53 -4.25
CA LEU A 27 4.95 25.57 -5.04
C LEU A 27 4.28 26.57 -4.11
N ASP A 28 4.00 27.74 -4.65
CA ASP A 28 3.09 28.72 -4.10
C ASP A 28 1.86 28.75 -5.00
N LEU A 29 0.98 27.79 -4.82
CA LEU A 29 -0.28 27.73 -5.55
C LEU A 29 -1.34 28.55 -4.82
N PRO A 30 -2.25 29.21 -5.56
CA PRO A 30 -3.45 29.79 -4.96
C PRO A 30 -4.26 28.69 -4.26
N ASP A 31 -4.96 29.07 -3.19
CA ASP A 31 -5.88 28.14 -2.50
C ASP A 31 -6.97 27.72 -3.48
N GLU A 32 -6.90 26.46 -3.91
CA GLU A 32 -7.96 25.84 -4.70
C GLU A 32 -8.87 25.03 -3.76
N ALA A 33 -10.17 25.06 -4.04
CA ALA A 33 -11.16 24.35 -3.26
C ALA A 33 -10.96 22.81 -3.25
N SER A 34 -10.18 22.30 -4.21
CA SER A 34 -9.81 20.89 -4.34
C SER A 34 -8.58 20.49 -3.51
N PHE A 35 -7.88 21.46 -2.89
CA PHE A 35 -6.68 21.20 -2.11
C PHE A 35 -6.97 21.13 -0.62
N HIS A 36 -6.35 20.18 0.06
CA HIS A 36 -6.50 19.98 1.51
C HIS A 36 -5.14 20.01 2.21
N ALA A 37 -4.99 20.92 3.18
CA ALA A 37 -3.82 20.97 4.05
C ALA A 37 -3.94 19.91 5.17
N PHE A 38 -3.07 18.91 5.18
CA PHE A 38 -3.06 17.86 6.21
C PHE A 38 -1.90 18.01 7.20
N SER A 39 -1.07 19.04 7.04
CA SER A 39 -0.17 19.60 8.05
C SER A 39 0.10 21.08 7.76
N ALA A 40 0.92 21.72 8.58
CA ALA A 40 1.21 23.16 8.44
C ALA A 40 1.83 23.52 7.07
N ASP A 41 2.61 22.62 6.51
CA ASP A 41 3.39 22.83 5.27
C ASP A 41 3.14 21.76 4.20
N GLU A 42 2.13 20.93 4.35
CA GLU A 42 1.81 19.84 3.44
C GLU A 42 0.36 19.88 2.97
N VAL A 43 0.20 19.76 1.67
CA VAL A 43 -1.08 19.87 0.98
C VAL A 43 -1.25 18.70 0.03
N VAL A 44 -2.44 18.12 -0.01
CA VAL A 44 -2.83 17.13 -1.01
C VAL A 44 -3.95 17.65 -1.89
N GLY A 45 -3.95 17.26 -3.15
CA GLY A 45 -5.04 17.60 -4.05
C GLY A 45 -4.98 16.84 -5.35
N ARG A 46 -6.12 16.86 -6.04
CA ARG A 46 -6.23 16.33 -7.40
C ARG A 46 -6.11 17.45 -8.42
N VAL A 47 -5.38 17.18 -9.48
CA VAL A 47 -5.18 18.13 -10.58
C VAL A 47 -5.41 17.43 -11.93
N SER A 48 -5.81 18.21 -12.93
CA SER A 48 -5.70 17.74 -14.32
C SER A 48 -4.29 18.03 -14.81
N ASN A 49 -3.51 17.00 -15.04
CA ASN A 49 -2.07 17.12 -15.36
C ASN A 49 -1.81 18.10 -16.50
N GLY A 50 -2.56 18.00 -17.61
CA GLY A 50 -2.39 18.88 -18.75
C GLY A 50 -2.70 20.36 -18.44
N LYS A 51 -3.79 20.65 -17.71
CA LYS A 51 -4.16 22.01 -17.29
C LYS A 51 -3.19 22.56 -16.25
N PHE A 52 -2.82 21.71 -15.28
CA PHE A 52 -1.90 22.10 -14.22
C PHE A 52 -0.54 22.48 -14.79
N ARG A 53 0.03 21.64 -15.65
CA ARG A 53 1.30 21.88 -16.32
C ARG A 53 1.30 23.20 -17.13
N SER A 54 0.20 23.50 -17.83
CA SER A 54 0.07 24.74 -18.60
C SER A 54 -0.12 25.99 -17.72
N SER A 55 -0.50 25.85 -16.46
CA SER A 55 -0.62 26.96 -15.51
C SER A 55 0.71 27.32 -14.82
N LEU A 56 1.72 26.46 -14.92
CA LEU A 56 3.03 26.71 -14.33
C LEU A 56 3.92 27.53 -15.28
N PRO A 57 4.87 28.29 -14.72
CA PRO A 57 5.91 28.92 -15.53
C PRO A 57 6.75 27.84 -16.23
N ALA A 58 7.37 28.21 -17.35
CA ALA A 58 8.28 27.33 -18.07
C ALA A 58 9.43 26.88 -17.16
N PHE A 59 9.70 25.57 -17.16
CA PHE A 59 10.82 25.03 -16.40
C PHE A 59 12.15 25.30 -17.13
N PRO A 60 13.27 25.39 -16.37
CA PRO A 60 14.60 25.39 -16.97
C PRO A 60 14.84 24.16 -17.84
N GLU A 61 15.79 24.23 -18.76
CA GLU A 61 16.16 23.06 -19.59
C GLU A 61 16.55 21.85 -18.72
N GLY A 62 16.01 20.69 -19.05
CA GLY A 62 16.21 19.43 -18.29
C GLY A 62 15.33 19.30 -17.04
N HIS A 63 14.52 20.30 -16.72
CA HIS A 63 13.58 20.25 -15.60
C HIS A 63 12.16 20.02 -16.10
N ASP A 64 11.40 19.16 -15.43
CA ASP A 64 10.00 18.92 -15.81
C ASP A 64 9.20 18.27 -14.65
N LEU A 65 7.87 18.17 -14.85
CA LEU A 65 6.97 17.37 -14.03
C LEU A 65 6.72 16.01 -14.68
N PHE A 66 6.77 14.97 -13.87
CA PHE A 66 6.47 13.61 -14.27
C PHE A 66 5.32 13.05 -13.43
N ALA A 67 4.35 12.47 -14.08
CA ALA A 67 3.31 11.68 -13.43
C ALA A 67 3.72 10.21 -13.41
N MET A 68 3.54 9.55 -12.27
CA MET A 68 3.81 8.13 -12.16
C MET A 68 3.03 7.48 -11.02
N PRO A 69 2.71 6.17 -11.12
CA PRO A 69 2.05 5.43 -10.05
C PRO A 69 2.82 5.56 -8.73
N LEU A 70 2.11 5.84 -7.62
CA LEU A 70 2.72 6.02 -6.30
C LEU A 70 3.73 4.90 -5.97
N ARG A 71 3.40 3.64 -6.27
CA ARG A 71 4.29 2.50 -6.01
C ARG A 71 5.62 2.59 -6.75
N ALA A 72 5.63 3.14 -7.97
CA ALA A 72 6.86 3.30 -8.75
C ALA A 72 7.81 4.35 -8.13
N THR A 73 7.29 5.30 -7.35
CA THR A 73 8.09 6.36 -6.71
C THR A 73 8.91 5.88 -5.52
N TYR A 74 8.68 4.64 -5.03
CA TYR A 74 9.41 4.07 -3.89
C TYR A 74 10.95 4.16 -4.01
N ARG A 75 11.47 3.97 -5.22
CA ARG A 75 12.91 4.02 -5.48
C ARG A 75 13.44 5.41 -5.84
N LEU A 76 12.54 6.37 -6.00
CA LEU A 76 12.86 7.72 -6.44
C LEU A 76 12.81 8.72 -5.29
N LEU A 77 11.92 8.50 -4.33
CA LEU A 77 11.74 9.36 -3.17
C LEU A 77 12.49 8.82 -1.95
N SER A 78 12.79 9.71 -1.02
CA SER A 78 13.23 9.28 0.31
C SER A 78 12.14 8.44 0.98
N PRO A 79 12.48 7.48 1.89
CA PRO A 79 11.48 6.70 2.62
C PRO A 79 10.44 7.58 3.33
N ALA A 80 10.87 8.71 3.90
CA ALA A 80 9.98 9.66 4.57
C ALA A 80 9.02 10.34 3.58
N ASP A 81 9.50 10.79 2.43
CA ASP A 81 8.66 11.43 1.40
C ASP A 81 7.69 10.42 0.77
N TYR A 82 8.12 9.19 0.55
CA TYR A 82 7.25 8.12 0.07
C TYR A 82 6.12 7.80 1.05
N GLN A 83 6.42 7.68 2.35
CA GLN A 83 5.41 7.46 3.39
C GLN A 83 4.41 8.63 3.48
N ARG A 84 4.91 9.86 3.35
CA ARG A 84 4.05 11.06 3.36
C ARG A 84 3.17 11.13 2.11
N ALA A 85 3.71 10.76 0.94
CA ALA A 85 2.92 10.65 -0.30
C ALA A 85 1.84 9.57 -0.18
N GLY A 86 2.13 8.43 0.46
CA GLY A 86 1.15 7.40 0.80
C GLY A 86 0.01 7.94 1.65
N LYS A 87 0.33 8.62 2.77
CA LYS A 87 -0.68 9.28 3.62
C LYS A 87 -1.52 10.30 2.85
N ALA A 88 -0.89 11.10 2.00
CA ALA A 88 -1.60 12.08 1.19
C ALA A 88 -2.58 11.40 0.23
N TRP A 89 -2.15 10.33 -0.44
CA TRP A 89 -3.01 9.53 -1.30
C TRP A 89 -4.20 8.93 -0.55
N GLU A 90 -3.97 8.30 0.61
CA GLU A 90 -5.03 7.72 1.43
C GLU A 90 -6.08 8.75 1.84
N LEU A 91 -5.65 9.95 2.24
CA LEU A 91 -6.55 11.05 2.59
C LEU A 91 -7.35 11.55 1.38
N LEU A 92 -6.71 11.70 0.22
CA LEU A 92 -7.37 12.12 -1.01
C LEU A 92 -8.41 11.10 -1.44
N TYR A 93 -7.99 9.84 -1.60
CA TYR A 93 -8.86 8.73 -1.99
C TYR A 93 -10.07 8.60 -1.05
N TRP A 94 -9.83 8.56 0.27
CA TRP A 94 -10.89 8.48 1.26
C TRP A 94 -11.85 9.67 1.17
N SER A 95 -11.33 10.87 0.99
CA SER A 95 -12.17 12.08 0.91
C SER A 95 -13.09 12.08 -0.31
N GLU A 96 -12.64 11.51 -1.43
CA GLU A 96 -13.43 11.35 -2.65
C GLU A 96 -14.50 10.28 -2.47
N GLN A 97 -14.18 9.13 -1.85
CA GLN A 97 -15.13 8.06 -1.56
C GLN A 97 -16.20 8.47 -0.53
N THR A 98 -15.89 9.44 0.32
CA THR A 98 -16.79 9.94 1.38
C THR A 98 -17.22 11.38 1.14
N ALA A 99 -17.37 11.77 -0.13
CA ALA A 99 -17.75 13.13 -0.51
C ALA A 99 -19.11 13.54 0.06
N TYR A 100 -20.01 12.60 0.28
CA TYR A 100 -21.35 12.81 0.80
C TYR A 100 -21.59 12.00 2.08
N CYS A 101 -22.40 12.57 2.98
CA CYS A 101 -22.79 11.92 4.23
C CYS A 101 -23.63 10.67 3.95
N GLY A 102 -23.17 9.49 4.41
CA GLY A 102 -23.89 8.22 4.27
C GLY A 102 -25.24 8.17 5.01
N ARG A 103 -25.50 9.16 5.91
CA ARG A 103 -26.75 9.23 6.67
C ARG A 103 -27.81 10.14 6.04
N CYS A 104 -27.43 11.29 5.48
CA CYS A 104 -28.39 12.29 4.98
C CYS A 104 -28.06 12.81 3.57
N GLY A 105 -27.02 12.33 2.91
CA GLY A 105 -26.67 12.71 1.54
C GLY A 105 -26.05 14.11 1.39
N THR A 106 -25.88 14.88 2.46
CA THR A 106 -25.28 16.23 2.39
C THR A 106 -23.78 16.15 2.14
N ALA A 107 -23.25 17.08 1.35
CA ALA A 107 -21.80 17.16 1.08
C ALA A 107 -21.00 17.33 2.39
N MET A 108 -20.00 16.49 2.57
CA MET A 108 -19.11 16.49 3.74
C MET A 108 -18.05 17.59 3.64
N GLN A 109 -17.69 18.16 4.77
CA GLN A 109 -16.65 19.20 4.87
C GLN A 109 -15.50 18.71 5.75
N TRP A 110 -14.28 19.19 5.47
CA TRP A 110 -13.14 18.96 6.35
C TRP A 110 -13.37 19.62 7.71
N ALA A 111 -13.28 18.83 8.78
CA ALA A 111 -13.38 19.30 10.17
C ALA A 111 -11.99 19.43 10.81
N THR A 112 -11.08 18.51 10.47
CA THR A 112 -9.68 18.52 10.90
C THR A 112 -8.77 18.13 9.72
N ALA A 113 -7.48 18.01 9.97
CA ALA A 113 -6.51 17.52 8.96
C ALA A 113 -6.82 16.10 8.46
N ILE A 114 -7.60 15.31 9.22
CA ILE A 114 -7.86 13.89 8.94
C ILE A 114 -9.32 13.47 9.17
N SER A 115 -10.24 14.41 9.38
CA SER A 115 -11.66 14.08 9.56
C SER A 115 -12.56 14.96 8.72
N ARG A 116 -13.75 14.44 8.35
CA ARG A 116 -14.80 15.18 7.68
C ARG A 116 -16.07 15.15 8.50
N ARG A 117 -16.82 16.26 8.51
CA ARG A 117 -18.08 16.41 9.24
C ARG A 117 -19.19 16.80 8.30
N CYS A 118 -20.37 16.26 8.56
CA CYS A 118 -21.60 16.65 7.88
C CYS A 118 -22.15 17.94 8.49
N PRO A 119 -22.31 19.04 7.73
CA PRO A 119 -22.86 20.28 8.27
C PRO A 119 -24.36 20.19 8.59
N GLN A 120 -25.07 19.16 8.10
CA GLN A 120 -26.50 19.00 8.30
C GLN A 120 -26.84 18.13 9.52
N CYS A 121 -26.13 17.01 9.74
CA CYS A 121 -26.46 16.06 10.81
C CYS A 121 -25.32 15.87 11.83
N ASP A 122 -24.28 16.68 11.72
CA ASP A 122 -23.11 16.73 12.62
C ASP A 122 -22.32 15.39 12.75
N GLY A 123 -22.63 14.42 11.89
CA GLY A 123 -21.87 13.15 11.84
C GLY A 123 -20.45 13.38 11.37
N GLU A 124 -19.47 12.92 12.14
CA GLU A 124 -18.05 13.02 11.80
C GLU A 124 -17.48 11.65 11.48
N ILE A 125 -16.59 11.58 10.48
CA ILE A 125 -15.97 10.36 10.00
C ILE A 125 -14.47 10.56 9.84
N TRP A 126 -13.73 9.46 9.98
CA TRP A 126 -12.27 9.36 9.81
C TRP A 126 -11.93 8.28 8.78
N PRO A 127 -10.73 8.30 8.15
CA PRO A 127 -10.28 7.24 7.28
C PRO A 127 -10.31 5.88 8.01
N GLN A 128 -10.91 4.89 7.38
CA GLN A 128 -10.92 3.51 7.85
C GLN A 128 -9.94 2.72 6.99
N LEU A 129 -8.88 2.19 7.62
CA LEU A 129 -7.89 1.39 6.92
C LEU A 129 -8.40 -0.04 6.75
N ASN A 130 -8.28 -0.56 5.53
CA ASN A 130 -8.49 -1.98 5.26
C ASN A 130 -7.31 -2.76 5.84
N THR A 131 -7.53 -3.37 7.01
CA THR A 131 -6.48 -4.14 7.69
C THR A 131 -6.34 -5.52 7.03
N ALA A 132 -5.12 -5.86 6.64
CA ALA A 132 -4.80 -7.18 6.12
C ALA A 132 -3.60 -7.78 6.86
N ILE A 133 -3.64 -9.10 7.07
CA ILE A 133 -2.49 -9.84 7.57
C ILE A 133 -1.63 -10.33 6.40
N ILE A 134 -0.37 -10.62 6.69
CA ILE A 134 0.53 -11.36 5.82
C ILE A 134 1.43 -12.23 6.69
N VAL A 135 1.60 -13.49 6.34
CA VAL A 135 2.28 -14.45 7.20
C VAL A 135 3.30 -15.29 6.45
N LEU A 136 4.50 -15.40 7.04
CA LEU A 136 5.50 -16.37 6.62
C LEU A 136 5.40 -17.60 7.54
N VAL A 137 5.08 -18.77 6.96
CA VAL A 137 4.92 -20.03 7.68
C VAL A 137 6.21 -20.84 7.56
N HIS A 138 6.82 -21.13 8.71
CA HIS A 138 8.06 -21.92 8.81
C HIS A 138 7.76 -23.42 8.92
N LYS A 139 8.57 -24.24 8.25
CA LYS A 139 8.64 -25.69 8.41
C LYS A 139 10.09 -26.15 8.52
N GLY A 140 10.65 -26.08 9.72
CA GLY A 140 12.10 -26.20 9.92
C GLY A 140 12.84 -25.05 9.23
N ASP A 141 13.76 -25.38 8.34
CA ASP A 141 14.54 -24.41 7.55
C ASP A 141 13.78 -23.88 6.31
N GLU A 142 12.59 -24.41 6.03
CA GLU A 142 11.79 -24.07 4.87
C GLU A 142 10.72 -23.05 5.23
N ALA A 143 10.32 -22.22 4.25
CA ALA A 143 9.19 -21.31 4.35
C ALA A 143 8.18 -21.55 3.24
N LEU A 144 6.89 -21.38 3.58
CA LEU A 144 5.81 -21.45 2.61
C LEU A 144 5.81 -20.22 1.73
N LEU A 145 5.98 -20.42 0.43
CA LEU A 145 5.78 -19.39 -0.59
C LEU A 145 4.64 -19.81 -1.51
N VAL A 146 3.78 -18.87 -1.87
CA VAL A 146 2.57 -19.10 -2.67
C VAL A 146 2.50 -18.15 -3.86
N LYS A 147 1.84 -18.58 -4.92
CA LYS A 147 1.65 -17.81 -6.14
C LYS A 147 0.16 -17.57 -6.38
N ALA A 148 -0.29 -16.34 -6.27
CA ALA A 148 -1.66 -15.98 -6.58
C ALA A 148 -1.93 -16.00 -8.09
N LYS A 149 -3.12 -16.43 -8.51
CA LYS A 149 -3.56 -16.44 -9.91
C LYS A 149 -3.61 -15.03 -10.52
N THR A 150 -3.86 -14.04 -9.69
CA THR A 150 -3.94 -12.63 -10.08
C THR A 150 -2.58 -11.97 -10.33
N PHE A 151 -1.48 -12.63 -9.99
CA PHE A 151 -0.16 -12.08 -10.22
C PHE A 151 0.21 -12.14 -11.70
N HIS A 152 0.26 -10.99 -12.35
CA HIS A 152 0.68 -10.87 -13.75
C HIS A 152 2.16 -11.18 -13.97
N ARG A 153 2.97 -11.13 -12.91
CA ARG A 153 4.40 -11.47 -12.94
C ARG A 153 4.61 -12.83 -12.29
N ASN A 154 5.65 -13.53 -12.73
CA ASN A 154 6.02 -14.82 -12.16
C ASN A 154 6.81 -14.59 -10.86
N PHE A 155 6.10 -14.33 -9.74
CA PHE A 155 6.73 -14.29 -8.42
C PHE A 155 5.87 -15.02 -7.39
N PHE A 156 6.56 -15.50 -6.35
CA PHE A 156 5.95 -16.16 -5.20
C PHE A 156 5.94 -15.19 -4.04
N GLY A 157 4.79 -15.03 -3.43
CA GLY A 157 4.55 -14.20 -2.24
C GLY A 157 4.28 -15.04 -1.01
N LEU A 158 3.62 -14.44 -0.06
CA LEU A 158 3.18 -15.07 1.19
C LEU A 158 1.66 -15.07 1.24
N VAL A 159 1.07 -15.93 2.06
CA VAL A 159 -0.36 -15.92 2.37
C VAL A 159 -0.72 -14.58 3.00
N ALA A 160 -1.78 -13.95 2.50
CA ALA A 160 -2.23 -12.65 2.97
C ALA A 160 -3.72 -12.46 2.70
N GLY A 161 -4.45 -11.96 3.70
CA GLY A 161 -5.87 -11.69 3.55
C GLY A 161 -6.39 -10.61 4.47
N PHE A 162 -7.62 -10.18 4.22
CA PHE A 162 -8.26 -9.12 4.99
C PHE A 162 -8.84 -9.66 6.30
N VAL A 163 -8.70 -8.82 7.35
CA VAL A 163 -9.33 -9.10 8.65
C VAL A 163 -10.85 -8.93 8.52
N GLU A 164 -11.59 -9.95 8.93
CA GLU A 164 -13.05 -9.93 8.93
C GLU A 164 -13.62 -9.36 10.24
N THR A 165 -14.90 -8.95 10.19
CA THR A 165 -15.59 -8.41 11.36
C THR A 165 -15.75 -9.49 12.43
N GLY A 166 -15.18 -9.26 13.61
CA GLY A 166 -15.35 -10.12 14.78
C GLY A 166 -14.22 -11.13 15.01
N GLU A 167 -13.19 -11.14 14.15
CA GLU A 167 -11.98 -11.95 14.38
C GLU A 167 -10.80 -11.13 14.90
N SER A 168 -9.91 -11.76 15.63
CA SER A 168 -8.59 -11.22 15.97
C SER A 168 -7.63 -11.37 14.81
N LEU A 169 -6.45 -10.70 14.87
CA LEU A 169 -5.42 -10.84 13.84
C LEU A 169 -4.89 -12.27 13.74
N GLU A 170 -4.74 -12.93 14.89
CA GLU A 170 -4.28 -14.32 14.98
C GLU A 170 -5.29 -15.30 14.38
N GLU A 171 -6.59 -15.09 14.63
CA GLU A 171 -7.66 -15.87 14.00
C GLU A 171 -7.69 -15.68 12.49
N CYS A 172 -7.51 -14.45 12.02
CA CYS A 172 -7.37 -14.16 10.58
C CYS A 172 -6.18 -14.90 9.96
N VAL A 173 -5.01 -14.90 10.62
CA VAL A 173 -3.82 -15.63 10.15
C VAL A 173 -4.11 -17.13 10.05
N GLU A 174 -4.76 -17.73 11.05
CA GLU A 174 -5.12 -19.15 11.03
C GLU A 174 -6.12 -19.47 9.92
N ARG A 175 -7.16 -18.63 9.75
CA ARG A 175 -8.21 -18.79 8.73
C ARG A 175 -7.62 -18.71 7.33
N GLU A 176 -6.89 -17.64 7.00
CA GLU A 176 -6.32 -17.41 5.67
C GLU A 176 -5.33 -18.51 5.27
N VAL A 177 -4.43 -18.92 6.19
CA VAL A 177 -3.52 -20.04 5.91
C VAL A 177 -4.30 -21.32 5.65
N PHE A 178 -5.35 -21.57 6.41
CA PHE A 178 -6.15 -22.80 6.22
C PHE A 178 -6.99 -22.75 4.94
N GLU A 179 -7.63 -21.63 4.63
CA GLU A 179 -8.48 -21.46 3.44
C GLU A 179 -7.68 -21.56 2.16
N GLU A 180 -6.55 -20.81 2.09
CA GLU A 180 -5.71 -20.78 0.90
C GLU A 180 -4.88 -22.07 0.69
N THR A 181 -4.46 -22.75 1.78
CA THR A 181 -3.46 -23.82 1.68
C THR A 181 -3.85 -25.15 2.34
N SER A 182 -4.92 -25.19 3.14
CA SER A 182 -5.34 -26.32 3.97
C SER A 182 -4.32 -26.72 5.06
N LEU A 183 -3.36 -25.88 5.38
CA LEU A 183 -2.37 -26.11 6.41
C LEU A 183 -2.87 -25.69 7.79
N ARG A 184 -2.36 -26.37 8.84
CA ARG A 184 -2.52 -25.97 10.24
C ARG A 184 -1.20 -25.40 10.76
N ILE A 185 -1.30 -24.30 11.47
CA ILE A 185 -0.17 -23.55 12.00
C ILE A 185 -0.30 -23.33 13.51
N THR A 186 0.78 -22.90 14.13
CA THR A 186 0.84 -22.53 15.56
C THR A 186 1.88 -21.44 15.76
N ASN A 187 2.05 -20.99 17.01
CA ASN A 187 3.13 -20.06 17.39
C ASN A 187 3.14 -18.80 16.51
N ILE A 188 1.98 -18.17 16.34
CA ILE A 188 1.82 -16.94 15.56
C ILE A 188 2.51 -15.80 16.31
N ARG A 189 3.46 -15.13 15.63
CA ARG A 189 4.31 -14.08 16.20
C ARG A 189 4.24 -12.82 15.35
N TYR A 190 3.91 -11.70 15.96
CA TYR A 190 3.93 -10.40 15.28
C TYR A 190 5.35 -10.03 14.83
N PHE A 191 5.48 -9.65 13.57
CA PHE A 191 6.74 -9.21 12.97
C PHE A 191 6.81 -7.68 12.84
N GLY A 192 5.75 -7.07 12.32
CA GLY A 192 5.72 -5.63 12.08
C GLY A 192 4.47 -5.20 11.32
N SER A 193 4.33 -3.90 11.10
CA SER A 193 3.25 -3.36 10.27
C SER A 193 3.78 -2.38 9.23
N GLN A 194 3.00 -2.17 8.17
CA GLN A 194 3.34 -1.29 7.06
C GLN A 194 2.08 -0.63 6.51
N PRO A 195 2.02 0.72 6.43
CA PRO A 195 1.02 1.39 5.63
C PRO A 195 1.06 0.89 4.18
N TRP A 196 -0.10 0.57 3.62
CA TRP A 196 -0.23 0.03 2.28
C TRP A 196 -1.25 0.83 1.48
N PRO A 197 -0.86 2.02 0.98
CA PRO A 197 -1.75 2.99 0.35
C PRO A 197 -2.19 2.55 -1.07
N TYR A 198 -2.76 1.32 -1.18
CA TYR A 198 -3.21 0.76 -2.44
C TYR A 198 -4.57 0.05 -2.27
N PRO A 199 -5.68 0.81 -2.22
CA PRO A 199 -5.74 2.28 -2.12
C PRO A 199 -5.69 2.80 -0.68
N LEU A 200 -6.09 2.02 0.35
CA LEU A 200 -6.28 2.44 1.74
C LEU A 200 -6.10 1.23 2.67
N GLY A 201 -4.87 0.89 3.01
CA GLY A 201 -4.59 -0.34 3.73
C GLY A 201 -3.51 -0.26 4.81
N LEU A 202 -3.57 -1.22 5.71
CA LEU A 202 -2.53 -1.51 6.69
C LEU A 202 -2.20 -2.99 6.63
N MET A 203 -0.97 -3.33 6.25
CA MET A 203 -0.46 -4.69 6.29
C MET A 203 0.16 -4.98 7.65
N ILE A 204 -0.20 -6.13 8.24
CA ILE A 204 0.34 -6.60 9.52
C ILE A 204 1.01 -7.95 9.30
N GLY A 205 2.33 -7.97 9.49
CA GLY A 205 3.19 -9.12 9.24
C GLY A 205 3.33 -10.05 10.43
N PHE A 206 3.30 -11.34 10.17
CA PHE A 206 3.46 -12.41 11.15
C PHE A 206 4.44 -13.48 10.67
N HIS A 207 5.06 -14.16 11.63
CA HIS A 207 5.65 -15.49 11.46
C HIS A 207 4.73 -16.50 12.13
N ALA A 208 4.67 -17.72 11.59
CA ALA A 208 3.98 -18.85 12.22
C ALA A 208 4.74 -20.16 11.92
N ASP A 209 4.48 -21.20 12.71
CA ASP A 209 5.11 -22.49 12.54
C ASP A 209 4.09 -23.51 12.00
N TYR A 210 4.48 -24.28 10.97
CA TYR A 210 3.69 -25.38 10.42
C TYR A 210 3.49 -26.48 11.46
N VAL A 211 2.26 -27.00 11.53
CA VAL A 211 1.90 -28.12 12.39
C VAL A 211 1.57 -29.38 11.58
N SER A 212 0.64 -29.24 10.64
CA SER A 212 0.13 -30.39 9.88
C SER A 212 -0.64 -29.96 8.63
N GLY A 213 -0.97 -30.92 7.79
CA GLY A 213 -1.73 -30.75 6.56
C GLY A 213 -0.88 -30.90 5.31
N ASP A 214 -1.53 -31.16 4.19
CA ASP A 214 -0.94 -31.15 2.85
C ASP A 214 -1.43 -29.90 2.12
N ILE A 215 -0.54 -29.25 1.37
CA ILE A 215 -0.89 -28.06 0.59
C ILE A 215 -1.98 -28.43 -0.43
N ARG A 216 -3.11 -27.72 -0.34
CA ARG A 216 -4.23 -27.80 -1.28
C ARG A 216 -4.77 -26.39 -1.51
N PHE A 217 -4.80 -25.97 -2.75
CA PHE A 217 -5.35 -24.68 -3.18
C PHE A 217 -6.85 -24.84 -3.49
N ALA A 218 -7.68 -24.78 -2.43
CA ALA A 218 -9.10 -25.13 -2.53
C ALA A 218 -10.00 -23.96 -2.92
N ASP A 219 -9.65 -22.75 -2.54
CA ASP A 219 -10.44 -21.52 -2.77
C ASP A 219 -10.32 -20.96 -4.20
N GLY A 220 -9.34 -21.42 -4.95
CA GLY A 220 -9.11 -20.98 -6.32
C GLY A 220 -8.34 -19.67 -6.46
N GLU A 221 -7.82 -19.08 -5.39
CA GLU A 221 -7.03 -17.86 -5.40
C GLU A 221 -5.56 -18.13 -5.74
N LEU A 222 -5.02 -19.21 -5.22
CA LEU A 222 -3.66 -19.63 -5.50
C LEU A 222 -3.56 -20.52 -6.74
N ALA A 223 -2.46 -20.36 -7.47
CA ALA A 223 -2.13 -21.16 -8.65
C ALA A 223 -1.05 -22.20 -8.37
N ASP A 224 -0.15 -21.91 -7.42
CA ASP A 224 1.04 -22.73 -7.11
C ASP A 224 1.56 -22.36 -5.74
N GLY A 225 2.43 -23.20 -5.15
CA GLY A 225 3.10 -22.92 -3.89
C GLY A 225 3.73 -24.15 -3.30
N GLY A 226 4.62 -23.93 -2.33
CA GLY A 226 5.33 -24.99 -1.66
C GLY A 226 6.20 -24.47 -0.52
N PHE A 227 6.86 -25.39 0.17
CA PHE A 227 7.90 -25.08 1.12
C PHE A 227 9.24 -25.01 0.40
N PHE A 228 9.96 -23.91 0.55
CA PHE A 228 11.24 -23.64 -0.11
C PHE A 228 12.31 -23.35 0.93
N ARG A 229 13.55 -23.71 0.61
CA ARG A 229 14.74 -23.29 1.37
C ARG A 229 15.28 -21.98 0.83
N PRO A 230 16.06 -21.21 1.62
CA PRO A 230 16.70 -19.98 1.13
C PRO A 230 17.51 -20.16 -0.15
N ASP A 231 18.18 -21.31 -0.30
CA ASP A 231 19.02 -21.64 -1.45
C ASP A 231 18.25 -22.21 -2.65
N ASP A 232 16.96 -22.51 -2.51
CA ASP A 232 16.10 -23.14 -3.54
C ASP A 232 14.85 -22.30 -3.84
N LEU A 233 14.98 -20.99 -3.78
CA LEU A 233 13.90 -20.08 -4.10
C LEU A 233 13.52 -20.17 -5.58
N PRO A 234 12.22 -20.04 -5.92
CA PRO A 234 11.78 -19.90 -7.31
C PRO A 234 12.51 -18.76 -8.00
N THR A 235 12.91 -18.95 -9.25
CA THR A 235 13.67 -17.98 -10.01
C THR A 235 12.94 -17.49 -11.25
N ASN A 236 13.23 -16.28 -11.67
CA ASN A 236 12.86 -15.72 -12.96
C ASN A 236 13.73 -16.27 -14.10
N ALA A 237 13.38 -15.98 -15.32
CA ALA A 237 14.14 -16.39 -16.50
C ALA A 237 15.58 -15.85 -16.54
N ASP A 238 15.84 -14.75 -15.83
CA ASP A 238 17.17 -14.14 -15.70
C ASP A 238 18.00 -14.70 -14.51
N GLY A 239 17.46 -15.71 -13.80
CA GLY A 239 18.08 -16.32 -12.64
C GLY A 239 17.91 -15.54 -11.32
N SER A 240 17.24 -14.39 -11.33
CA SER A 240 16.95 -13.66 -10.09
C SER A 240 15.83 -14.36 -9.30
N PRO A 241 15.82 -14.25 -7.95
CA PRO A 241 14.73 -14.81 -7.14
C PRO A 241 13.36 -14.22 -7.55
N ALA A 242 12.38 -15.10 -7.78
CA ALA A 242 11.01 -14.72 -8.14
C ALA A 242 10.19 -14.40 -6.88
N ILE A 243 10.60 -13.40 -6.12
CA ILE A 243 9.99 -12.96 -4.86
C ILE A 243 9.59 -11.48 -4.90
N PRO A 244 8.75 -10.98 -3.97
CA PRO A 244 8.26 -9.61 -3.99
C PRO A 244 9.35 -8.54 -3.95
N GLY A 245 9.00 -7.32 -4.40
CA GLY A 245 9.90 -6.17 -4.37
C GLY A 245 10.23 -5.69 -2.95
N THR A 246 11.33 -4.99 -2.83
CA THR A 246 11.90 -4.53 -1.54
C THR A 246 11.02 -3.54 -0.78
N GLU A 247 10.02 -2.96 -1.45
CA GLU A 247 9.05 -2.04 -0.87
C GLU A 247 7.97 -2.72 -0.02
N SER A 248 7.88 -4.07 -0.06
CA SER A 248 6.74 -4.80 0.52
C SER A 248 7.06 -5.48 1.86
N MET A 249 6.05 -5.63 2.72
CA MET A 249 6.11 -6.42 3.95
C MET A 249 6.49 -7.87 3.66
N ALA A 250 5.96 -8.46 2.57
CA ALA A 250 6.32 -9.81 2.14
C ALA A 250 7.84 -9.98 1.97
N ARG A 251 8.49 -9.01 1.29
CA ARG A 251 9.95 -9.07 1.10
C ARG A 251 10.71 -8.92 2.42
N ARG A 252 10.22 -8.10 3.33
CA ARG A 252 10.85 -7.94 4.65
C ARG A 252 10.79 -9.23 5.45
N LEU A 253 9.64 -9.92 5.47
CA LEU A 253 9.47 -11.24 6.11
C LEU A 253 10.39 -12.30 5.48
N ILE A 254 10.47 -12.34 4.14
CA ILE A 254 11.33 -13.28 3.43
C ILE A 254 12.82 -13.00 3.73
N ASN A 255 13.23 -11.75 3.76
CA ASN A 255 14.61 -11.41 4.11
C ASN A 255 14.95 -11.80 5.54
N ASP A 256 14.08 -11.52 6.51
CA ASP A 256 14.25 -11.90 7.92
C ASP A 256 14.43 -13.42 8.08
N TRP A 257 13.62 -14.22 7.37
CA TRP A 257 13.77 -15.66 7.34
C TRP A 257 15.07 -16.12 6.68
N MET A 258 15.53 -15.45 5.63
CA MET A 258 16.80 -15.82 4.93
C MET A 258 18.05 -15.46 5.73
N GLU A 259 17.96 -14.47 6.61
CA GLU A 259 19.06 -13.99 7.46
C GLU A 259 19.19 -14.80 8.77
N GLY A 260 18.19 -15.61 9.15
CA GLY A 260 18.19 -16.53 10.29
C GLY A 260 17.72 -15.96 11.57
#